data_0723433a1d5fafe64a5758eea68b5ab0
#
_entry.id   0723433a1d5fafe64a5758eea68b5ab0
#
_cell.length_a   1.000
_cell.length_b   1.000
_cell.length_c   1.000
_cell.angle_alpha   90.00
_cell.angle_beta   90.00
_cell.angle_gamma   90.00
#
_symmetry.space_group_name_H-M   'P 1'
#
loop_
_entity.id
_entity.type
_entity.pdbx_description
1 polymer ?
#
loop_
_entity_poly.entity_id
_entity_poly.type
_entity_poly.pdbx_seq_one_letter_code
_entity_poly.pdbx_strand_id
1 'polypeptide(L)'
;RPLFLKIPYHGPKAIESLARYDKSLVVGILGGSSGTTFDAFQMLWEAKKYGARVALYGRKINNSEHQLSFVRYLRAVADDEILPAEAVRAYHGDLQRLGIQPYRPLDDDLQWTSTSSAYSGSGSTPRRAAPAARAAASTRHESDPDFSKMTPAEKAMWNIEKWKRIIG
;
A
#
# COMPACT_ATOMS: atom_id res chain seq x y z
N ARG A 1 -14.84 -26.22 -6.34
CA ARG A 1 -14.00 -26.06 -5.16
C ARG A 1 -12.98 -24.95 -5.42
N PRO A 2 -12.89 -23.91 -4.58
CA PRO A 2 -11.91 -22.84 -4.78
C PRO A 2 -10.49 -23.35 -4.53
N LEU A 3 -9.56 -23.00 -5.43
CA LEU A 3 -8.12 -23.28 -5.26
C LEU A 3 -7.42 -22.17 -4.46
N PHE A 4 -7.96 -20.97 -4.51
CA PHE A 4 -7.37 -19.76 -3.94
C PHE A 4 -8.39 -18.99 -3.12
N LEU A 5 -8.00 -18.60 -1.91
CA LEU A 5 -8.81 -17.79 -1.02
C LEU A 5 -8.08 -16.50 -0.66
N LYS A 6 -8.66 -15.37 -1.02
CA LYS A 6 -8.16 -14.03 -0.71
C LYS A 6 -8.91 -13.47 0.49
N ILE A 7 -8.21 -13.25 1.61
CA ILE A 7 -8.82 -12.81 2.87
C ILE A 7 -8.04 -11.66 3.52
N PRO A 8 -8.70 -10.82 4.34
CA PRO A 8 -8.00 -9.94 5.26
C PRO A 8 -7.20 -10.76 6.28
N TYR A 9 -6.08 -10.18 6.73
CA TYR A 9 -5.31 -10.80 7.81
C TYR A 9 -5.99 -10.52 9.16
N HIS A 10 -6.45 -11.56 9.84
CA HIS A 10 -7.11 -11.51 11.15
C HIS A 10 -6.25 -12.12 12.27
N GLY A 11 -4.95 -12.13 12.08
CA GLY A 11 -4.00 -12.68 13.03
C GLY A 11 -3.63 -14.14 12.77
N PRO A 12 -2.60 -14.63 13.50
CA PRO A 12 -1.98 -15.93 13.25
C PRO A 12 -2.94 -17.10 13.41
N LYS A 13 -3.77 -17.12 14.47
CA LYS A 13 -4.71 -18.22 14.74
C LYS A 13 -5.72 -18.43 13.62
N ALA A 14 -6.22 -17.33 13.03
CA ALA A 14 -7.20 -17.41 11.94
C ALA A 14 -6.56 -18.00 10.66
N ILE A 15 -5.35 -17.56 10.33
CA ILE A 15 -4.61 -18.08 9.17
C ILE A 15 -4.26 -19.56 9.37
N GLU A 16 -3.76 -19.95 10.55
CA GLU A 16 -3.40 -21.32 10.85
C GLU A 16 -4.62 -22.26 10.78
N SER A 17 -5.76 -21.86 11.37
CA SER A 17 -6.99 -22.64 11.32
C SER A 17 -7.46 -22.87 9.88
N LEU A 18 -7.38 -21.85 9.05
CA LEU A 18 -7.76 -21.92 7.65
C LEU A 18 -6.80 -22.78 6.82
N ALA A 19 -5.50 -22.63 7.03
CA ALA A 19 -4.47 -23.43 6.34
C ALA A 19 -4.55 -24.92 6.72
N ARG A 20 -4.98 -25.23 7.94
CA ARG A 20 -5.20 -26.61 8.40
C ARG A 20 -6.50 -27.22 7.91
N TYR A 21 -7.52 -26.40 7.68
CA TYR A 21 -8.86 -26.87 7.26
C TYR A 21 -8.80 -27.57 5.90
N ASP A 22 -8.06 -27.01 4.95
CA ASP A 22 -7.88 -27.61 3.62
C ASP A 22 -6.47 -27.35 3.08
N LYS A 23 -5.64 -28.40 3.09
CA LYS A 23 -4.26 -28.34 2.61
C LYS A 23 -4.12 -28.03 1.11
N SER A 24 -5.17 -28.26 0.33
CA SER A 24 -5.19 -27.95 -1.10
C SER A 24 -5.52 -26.48 -1.39
N LEU A 25 -6.03 -25.75 -0.40
CA LEU A 25 -6.42 -24.36 -0.53
C LEU A 25 -5.20 -23.44 -0.42
N VAL A 26 -5.01 -22.60 -1.41
CA VAL A 26 -3.99 -21.53 -1.37
C VAL A 26 -4.57 -20.34 -0.62
N VAL A 27 -4.11 -20.12 0.60
CA VAL A 27 -4.52 -18.97 1.43
C VAL A 27 -3.68 -17.76 1.05
N GLY A 28 -4.34 -16.68 0.63
CA GLY A 28 -3.74 -15.40 0.30
C GLY A 28 -4.24 -14.28 1.20
N ILE A 29 -3.32 -13.49 1.75
CA ILE A 29 -3.65 -12.32 2.57
C ILE A 29 -3.70 -11.04 1.78
N LEU A 30 -4.51 -10.09 2.26
CA LEU A 30 -4.56 -8.71 1.79
C LEU A 30 -3.63 -7.85 2.64
N GLY A 31 -2.67 -7.17 2.01
CA GLY A 31 -1.69 -6.33 2.70
C GLY A 31 -2.22 -4.99 3.22
N GLY A 32 -3.48 -4.64 2.93
CA GLY A 32 -4.04 -3.36 3.37
C GLY A 32 -3.41 -2.13 2.72
N SER A 33 -3.68 -0.96 3.30
CA SER A 33 -3.11 0.34 2.83
C SER A 33 -2.62 1.22 3.98
N SER A 34 -3.05 0.92 5.20
CA SER A 34 -2.74 1.68 6.41
C SER A 34 -1.56 1.07 7.18
N GLY A 35 -1.15 1.77 8.22
CA GLY A 35 -0.09 1.33 9.10
C GLY A 35 1.32 1.77 8.65
N THR A 36 2.30 1.29 9.37
CA THR A 36 3.72 1.54 9.14
C THR A 36 4.30 0.61 8.07
N THR A 37 5.54 0.83 7.68
CA THR A 37 6.28 -0.12 6.83
C THR A 37 6.52 -1.42 7.59
N PHE A 38 6.77 -1.33 8.90
CA PHE A 38 6.91 -2.49 9.77
C PHE A 38 5.64 -3.34 9.80
N ASP A 39 4.44 -2.72 9.88
CA ASP A 39 3.17 -3.46 9.83
C ASP A 39 3.06 -4.33 8.58
N ALA A 40 3.46 -3.80 7.43
CA ALA A 40 3.39 -4.54 6.17
C ALA A 40 4.35 -5.75 6.16
N PHE A 41 5.59 -5.54 6.55
CA PHE A 41 6.61 -6.60 6.55
C PHE A 41 6.34 -7.64 7.63
N GLN A 42 5.93 -7.22 8.82
CA GLN A 42 5.60 -8.13 9.92
C GLN A 42 4.37 -8.98 9.61
N MET A 43 3.32 -8.38 9.07
CA MET A 43 2.12 -9.12 8.64
C MET A 43 2.44 -10.17 7.59
N LEU A 44 3.30 -9.84 6.62
CA LEU A 44 3.74 -10.78 5.60
C LEU A 44 4.49 -11.97 6.21
N TRP A 45 5.45 -11.68 7.07
CA TRP A 45 6.25 -12.69 7.77
C TRP A 45 5.40 -13.60 8.64
N GLU A 46 4.50 -13.02 9.45
CA GLU A 46 3.58 -13.81 10.28
C GLU A 46 2.64 -14.65 9.44
N ALA A 47 2.00 -14.09 8.45
CA ALA A 47 1.07 -14.82 7.61
C ALA A 47 1.73 -16.05 6.95
N LYS A 48 2.94 -15.88 6.44
CA LYS A 48 3.74 -16.99 5.89
C LYS A 48 3.99 -18.06 6.95
N LYS A 49 4.46 -17.67 8.14
CA LYS A 49 4.75 -18.57 9.24
C LYS A 49 3.54 -19.44 9.64
N TYR A 50 2.33 -18.90 9.54
CA TYR A 50 1.09 -19.59 9.89
C TYR A 50 0.33 -20.18 8.70
N GLY A 51 0.97 -20.28 7.53
CA GLY A 51 0.50 -21.09 6.41
C GLY A 51 -0.13 -20.33 5.25
N ALA A 52 -0.10 -18.99 5.24
CA ALA A 52 -0.42 -18.25 4.04
C ALA A 52 0.66 -18.47 2.96
N ARG A 53 0.23 -18.62 1.72
CA ARG A 53 1.12 -18.92 0.58
C ARG A 53 1.24 -17.78 -0.39
N VAL A 54 0.35 -16.79 -0.30
CA VAL A 54 0.31 -15.62 -1.18
C VAL A 54 0.01 -14.38 -0.35
N ALA A 55 0.64 -13.27 -0.69
CA ALA A 55 0.35 -11.95 -0.15
C ALA A 55 0.08 -10.95 -1.28
N LEU A 56 -1.02 -10.21 -1.16
CA LEU A 56 -1.51 -9.31 -2.20
C LEU A 56 -1.41 -7.88 -1.71
N TYR A 57 -0.34 -7.21 -2.10
CA TYR A 57 -0.07 -5.81 -1.82
C TYR A 57 -0.28 -4.96 -3.08
N GLY A 58 -1.21 -4.04 -3.05
CA GLY A 58 -1.44 -3.05 -4.11
C GLY A 58 -1.23 -1.65 -3.56
N ARG A 59 -2.20 -1.17 -2.79
CA ARG A 59 -2.20 0.21 -2.26
C ARG A 59 -0.97 0.54 -1.41
N LYS A 60 -0.48 -0.40 -0.61
CA LYS A 60 0.70 -0.17 0.23
C LYS A 60 1.97 0.03 -0.62
N ILE A 61 2.12 -0.72 -1.71
CA ILE A 61 3.21 -0.53 -2.67
C ILE A 61 3.07 0.80 -3.39
N ASN A 62 1.86 1.07 -3.93
CA ASN A 62 1.62 2.31 -4.70
C ASN A 62 1.82 3.58 -3.86
N ASN A 63 1.54 3.50 -2.56
CA ASN A 63 1.66 4.63 -1.63
C ASN A 63 3.00 4.66 -0.89
N SER A 64 3.94 3.77 -1.20
CA SER A 64 5.28 3.80 -0.61
C SER A 64 6.13 4.91 -1.24
N GLU A 65 7.12 5.40 -0.51
CA GLU A 65 8.03 6.45 -0.96
C GLU A 65 8.85 6.04 -2.18
N HIS A 66 9.28 4.76 -2.22
CA HIS A 66 9.98 4.17 -3.35
C HIS A 66 9.52 2.72 -3.57
N GLN A 67 8.70 2.53 -4.59
CA GLN A 67 8.00 1.26 -4.86
C GLN A 67 8.96 0.09 -5.09
N LEU A 68 10.04 0.30 -5.85
CA LEU A 68 10.99 -0.77 -6.18
C LEU A 68 11.73 -1.28 -4.95
N SER A 69 12.23 -0.38 -4.09
CA SER A 69 12.86 -0.78 -2.81
C SER A 69 11.85 -1.46 -1.89
N PHE A 70 10.62 -0.94 -1.81
CA PHE A 70 9.58 -1.55 -0.99
C PHE A 70 9.27 -2.99 -1.42
N VAL A 71 9.08 -3.23 -2.72
CA VAL A 71 8.83 -4.58 -3.27
C VAL A 71 10.03 -5.50 -3.05
N ARG A 72 11.25 -4.99 -3.21
CA ARG A 72 12.48 -5.75 -2.95
C ARG A 72 12.52 -6.27 -1.53
N TYR A 73 12.24 -5.42 -0.53
CA TYR A 73 12.25 -5.85 0.86
C TYR A 73 11.02 -6.69 1.24
N LEU A 74 9.85 -6.47 0.65
CA LEU A 74 8.75 -7.43 0.76
C LEU A 74 9.16 -8.82 0.30
N ARG A 75 9.88 -8.90 -0.81
CA ARG A 75 10.35 -10.18 -1.36
C ARG A 75 11.38 -10.82 -0.44
N ALA A 76 12.38 -10.08 0.01
CA ALA A 76 13.41 -10.58 0.90
C ALA A 76 12.84 -11.12 2.23
N VAL A 77 11.81 -10.44 2.79
CA VAL A 77 11.06 -10.94 3.96
C VAL A 77 10.26 -12.19 3.61
N ALA A 78 9.64 -12.25 2.44
CA ALA A 78 8.90 -13.43 1.98
C ALA A 78 9.80 -14.64 1.77
N ASP A 79 11.05 -14.46 1.42
CA ASP A 79 12.04 -15.50 1.19
C ASP A 79 12.86 -15.85 2.46
N ASP A 80 12.53 -15.26 3.61
CA ASP A 80 13.23 -15.40 4.90
C ASP A 80 14.70 -14.95 4.86
N GLU A 81 15.06 -14.08 3.92
CA GLU A 81 16.43 -13.54 3.80
C GLU A 81 16.72 -12.45 4.82
N ILE A 82 15.68 -11.74 5.29
CA ILE A 82 15.79 -10.63 6.22
C ILE A 82 14.58 -10.56 7.16
N LEU A 83 14.79 -10.17 8.41
CA LEU A 83 13.72 -9.98 9.37
C LEU A 83 12.96 -8.65 9.12
N PRO A 84 11.66 -8.58 9.48
CA PRO A 84 10.84 -7.38 9.24
C PRO A 84 11.45 -6.06 9.72
N ALA A 85 11.99 -6.04 10.95
CA ALA A 85 12.61 -4.83 11.50
C ALA A 85 13.89 -4.42 10.74
N GLU A 86 14.68 -5.38 10.30
CA GLU A 86 15.88 -5.15 9.50
C GLU A 86 15.51 -4.64 8.10
N ALA A 87 14.45 -5.20 7.52
CA ALA A 87 13.92 -4.77 6.23
C ALA A 87 13.47 -3.30 6.26
N VAL A 88 12.82 -2.84 7.34
CA VAL A 88 12.46 -1.42 7.51
C VAL A 88 13.72 -0.54 7.57
N ARG A 89 14.73 -0.93 8.35
CA ARG A 89 15.99 -0.16 8.43
C ARG A 89 16.69 -0.09 7.07
N ALA A 90 16.72 -1.22 6.36
CA ALA A 90 17.32 -1.27 5.01
C ALA A 90 16.54 -0.44 4.00
N TYR A 91 15.21 -0.43 4.08
CA TYR A 91 14.35 0.42 3.26
C TYR A 91 14.63 1.90 3.50
N HIS A 92 14.70 2.34 4.76
CA HIS A 92 15.07 3.72 5.11
C HIS A 92 16.49 4.09 4.64
N GLY A 93 17.43 3.14 4.69
CA GLY A 93 18.78 3.31 4.12
C GLY A 93 18.75 3.52 2.61
N ASP A 94 17.91 2.79 1.88
CA ASP A 94 17.71 2.99 0.45
C ASP A 94 17.08 4.36 0.14
N LEU A 95 16.07 4.80 0.91
CA LEU A 95 15.48 6.13 0.77
C LEU A 95 16.53 7.24 0.97
N GLN A 96 17.34 7.12 2.00
CA GLN A 96 18.42 8.09 2.27
C GLN A 96 19.42 8.14 1.12
N ARG A 97 19.85 7.00 0.60
CA ARG A 97 20.78 6.91 -0.53
C ARG A 97 20.21 7.53 -1.82
N LEU A 98 18.89 7.42 -2.01
CA LEU A 98 18.17 7.99 -3.14
C LEU A 98 17.78 9.47 -2.95
N GLY A 99 18.06 10.04 -1.78
CA GLY A 99 17.66 11.41 -1.45
C GLY A 99 16.15 11.59 -1.27
N ILE A 100 15.42 10.49 -1.02
CA ILE A 100 13.97 10.50 -0.83
C ILE A 100 13.68 10.64 0.67
N GLN A 101 12.90 11.65 1.04
CA GLN A 101 12.51 11.83 2.43
C GLN A 101 11.41 10.84 2.83
N PRO A 102 11.61 10.03 3.89
CA PRO A 102 10.58 9.10 4.37
C PRO A 102 9.39 9.88 4.94
N TYR A 103 8.19 9.31 4.80
CA TYR A 103 6.96 9.89 5.34
C TYR A 103 6.93 9.90 6.88
N ARG A 104 7.73 9.02 7.51
CA ARG A 104 7.85 8.90 8.96
C ARG A 104 9.30 8.76 9.37
N PRO A 105 9.69 9.23 10.57
CA PRO A 105 10.97 8.85 11.19
C PRO A 105 11.08 7.32 11.31
N LEU A 106 12.31 6.81 11.31
CA LEU A 106 12.56 5.37 11.40
C LEU A 106 11.92 4.73 12.64
N ASP A 107 12.03 5.40 13.79
CA ASP A 107 11.49 4.89 15.05
C ASP A 107 9.97 4.77 15.03
N ASP A 108 9.27 5.70 14.38
CA ASP A 108 7.82 5.66 14.19
C ASP A 108 7.42 4.59 13.19
N ASP A 109 8.22 4.39 12.14
CA ASP A 109 7.93 3.40 11.10
C ASP A 109 8.26 1.96 11.54
N LEU A 110 9.03 1.80 12.61
CA LEU A 110 9.27 0.51 13.30
C LEU A 110 8.16 0.14 14.30
N GLN A 111 7.20 1.04 14.58
CA GLN A 111 6.11 0.74 15.49
C GLN A 111 5.10 -0.21 14.87
N TRP A 112 4.68 -1.21 15.65
CA TRP A 112 3.56 -2.05 15.27
C TRP A 112 2.25 -1.35 15.63
N THR A 113 1.50 -0.91 14.62
CA THR A 113 0.27 -0.14 14.81
C THR A 113 -0.99 -0.91 14.45
N SER A 114 -0.88 -2.00 13.68
CA SER A 114 -2.03 -2.78 13.23
C SER A 114 -1.73 -4.28 13.21
N THR A 115 -2.51 -5.04 13.98
CA THR A 115 -2.44 -6.52 14.00
C THR A 115 -3.40 -7.18 13.02
N SER A 116 -4.18 -6.41 12.27
CA SER A 116 -5.14 -6.92 11.29
C SER A 116 -5.25 -6.01 10.08
N SER A 117 -5.46 -6.60 8.90
CA SER A 117 -5.80 -5.84 7.69
C SER A 117 -7.30 -5.81 7.52
N ALA A 118 -7.94 -4.66 7.72
CA ALA A 118 -9.35 -4.49 7.38
C ALA A 118 -9.49 -4.12 5.90
N TYR A 119 -10.39 -4.79 5.18
CA TYR A 119 -10.86 -4.32 3.89
C TYR A 119 -11.93 -3.26 4.13
N SER A 120 -11.50 -2.05 4.41
CA SER A 120 -12.40 -0.89 4.43
C SER A 120 -12.41 -0.29 3.03
N GLY A 121 -13.45 -0.51 2.29
CA GLY A 121 -13.71 0.17 1.01
C GLY A 121 -13.98 1.67 1.18
N SER A 122 -14.08 2.12 2.41
CA SER A 122 -14.26 3.52 2.83
C SER A 122 -13.09 3.93 3.72
N GLY A 123 -11.92 4.04 3.12
CA GLY A 123 -10.72 4.51 3.81
C GLY A 123 -10.75 6.02 3.95
N SER A 124 -11.37 6.55 4.98
CA SER A 124 -10.91 7.80 5.54
C SER A 124 -9.58 7.52 6.24
N THR A 125 -8.48 7.55 5.50
CA THR A 125 -7.19 7.83 6.10
C THR A 125 -7.35 9.15 6.86
N PRO A 126 -6.96 9.25 8.15
CA PRO A 126 -6.75 10.54 8.73
C PRO A 126 -5.70 11.22 7.83
N ARG A 127 -6.16 12.15 7.04
CA ARG A 127 -5.29 13.03 6.26
C ARG A 127 -4.51 13.83 7.29
N ARG A 128 -3.34 13.32 7.71
CA ARG A 128 -2.38 14.12 8.44
C ARG A 128 -2.16 15.34 7.57
N ALA A 129 -2.49 16.52 8.11
CA ALA A 129 -2.18 17.76 7.45
C ALA A 129 -0.73 17.68 7.01
N ALA A 130 -0.51 17.61 5.71
CA ALA A 130 0.82 17.77 5.16
C ALA A 130 1.37 19.06 5.78
N PRO A 131 2.63 19.08 6.25
CA PRO A 131 3.26 20.33 6.57
C PRO A 131 3.05 21.21 5.33
N ALA A 132 2.54 22.42 5.54
CA ALA A 132 2.18 23.33 4.46
C ALA A 132 3.33 23.32 3.44
N ALA A 133 3.19 22.49 2.43
CA ALA A 133 4.05 22.53 1.28
C ALA A 133 3.86 23.94 0.76
N ARG A 134 4.92 24.71 0.77
CA ARG A 134 5.03 25.96 0.03
C ARG A 134 4.17 25.80 -1.20
N ALA A 135 3.19 26.68 -1.35
CA ALA A 135 2.39 26.78 -2.53
C ALA A 135 3.34 26.80 -3.74
N ALA A 136 3.61 25.62 -4.29
CA ALA A 136 3.97 25.52 -5.67
C ALA A 136 2.74 26.11 -6.37
N ALA A 137 2.89 27.30 -6.89
CA ALA A 137 1.90 27.95 -7.69
C ALA A 137 1.43 26.90 -8.70
N SER A 138 0.25 26.35 -8.45
CA SER A 138 -0.49 25.61 -9.45
C SER A 138 -0.63 26.64 -10.57
N THR A 139 0.14 26.51 -11.62
CA THR A 139 -0.13 27.14 -12.88
C THR A 139 -1.46 26.54 -13.33
N ARG A 140 -2.57 27.10 -12.84
CA ARG A 140 -3.84 26.94 -13.50
C ARG A 140 -3.59 27.49 -14.91
N HIS A 141 -3.56 26.57 -15.85
CA HIS A 141 -3.68 26.99 -17.24
C HIS A 141 -4.99 27.75 -17.31
N GLU A 142 -4.92 28.99 -17.80
CA GLU A 142 -6.05 29.96 -17.93
C GLU A 142 -7.20 29.38 -18.77
N SER A 143 -7.07 28.17 -19.29
CA SER A 143 -8.02 27.44 -20.13
C SER A 143 -8.76 26.29 -19.46
N ASP A 144 -8.49 25.97 -18.20
CA ASP A 144 -9.19 24.86 -17.53
C ASP A 144 -10.55 25.37 -16.97
N PRO A 145 -11.66 24.70 -17.33
CA PRO A 145 -12.99 25.10 -16.85
C PRO A 145 -13.16 24.85 -15.36
N ASP A 146 -14.05 25.61 -14.73
CA ASP A 146 -14.40 25.39 -13.33
C ASP A 146 -15.26 24.13 -13.17
N PHE A 147 -14.60 23.03 -12.86
CA PHE A 147 -15.25 21.72 -12.66
C PHE A 147 -16.33 21.70 -11.57
N SER A 148 -16.35 22.69 -10.66
CA SER A 148 -17.35 22.73 -9.60
C SER A 148 -18.74 23.12 -10.15
N LYS A 149 -18.77 23.83 -11.27
CA LYS A 149 -19.98 24.32 -11.93
C LYS A 149 -20.48 23.43 -13.07
N MET A 150 -19.72 22.41 -13.43
CA MET A 150 -20.05 21.51 -14.54
C MET A 150 -20.90 20.33 -14.08
N THR A 151 -21.86 19.95 -14.90
CA THR A 151 -22.63 18.72 -14.75
C THR A 151 -21.76 17.48 -15.03
N PRO A 152 -22.15 16.30 -14.58
CA PRO A 152 -21.42 15.06 -14.87
C PRO A 152 -21.23 14.78 -16.37
N ALA A 153 -22.22 15.16 -17.19
CA ALA A 153 -22.16 15.00 -18.65
C ALA A 153 -21.13 15.95 -19.27
N GLU A 154 -21.08 17.21 -18.85
CA GLU A 154 -20.09 18.20 -19.30
C GLU A 154 -18.67 17.82 -18.90
N LYS A 155 -18.47 17.29 -17.70
CA LYS A 155 -17.17 16.74 -17.26
C LYS A 155 -16.69 15.59 -18.14
N ALA A 156 -17.62 14.69 -18.50
CA ALA A 156 -17.30 13.55 -19.38
C ALA A 156 -16.91 14.03 -20.79
N MET A 157 -17.66 14.95 -21.35
CA MET A 157 -17.38 15.54 -22.67
C MET A 157 -16.04 16.26 -22.70
N TRP A 158 -15.76 17.09 -21.68
CA TRP A 158 -14.49 17.79 -21.58
C TRP A 158 -13.28 16.83 -21.49
N ASN A 159 -13.42 15.74 -20.72
CA ASN A 159 -12.37 14.70 -20.65
C ASN A 159 -12.15 14.03 -22.01
N ILE A 160 -13.21 13.69 -22.73
CA ILE A 160 -13.10 13.07 -24.06
C ILE A 160 -12.37 14.02 -25.02
N GLU A 161 -12.73 15.30 -25.03
CA GLU A 161 -12.07 16.30 -25.88
C GLU A 161 -10.60 16.53 -25.49
N LYS A 162 -10.29 16.54 -24.19
CA LYS A 162 -8.91 16.63 -23.70
C LYS A 162 -8.06 15.46 -24.20
N TRP A 163 -8.58 14.25 -24.09
CA TRP A 163 -7.88 13.05 -24.57
C TRP A 163 -7.72 13.03 -26.09
N LYS A 164 -8.72 13.46 -26.85
CA LYS A 164 -8.60 13.61 -28.31
C LYS A 164 -7.48 14.58 -28.71
N ARG A 165 -7.27 15.65 -27.95
CA ARG A 165 -6.16 16.61 -28.20
C ARG A 165 -4.77 16.07 -27.84
N ILE A 166 -4.69 15.12 -26.87
CA ILE A 166 -3.41 14.55 -26.43
C ILE A 166 -2.98 13.38 -27.30
N ILE A 167 -3.94 12.59 -27.77
CA ILE A 167 -3.66 11.35 -28.52
C ILE A 167 -3.68 11.59 -30.03
N GLY A 168 -4.24 12.70 -30.53
CA GLY A 168 -4.37 13.04 -31.96
C GLY A 168 -5.57 12.33 -32.53
#